data_0d937647fc09ee481e649a10fca642ba
#
_entry.id   0d937647fc09ee481e649a10fca642ba
#
_cell.length_a   1.000
_cell.length_b   1.000
_cell.length_c   1.000
_cell.angle_alpha   90.00
_cell.angle_beta   90.00
_cell.angle_gamma   90.00
#
_symmetry.space_group_name_H-M   'P 1'
#
loop_
_entity.id
_entity.type
_entity.pdbx_description
1 polymer ?
#
loop_
_entity_poly.entity_id
_entity_poly.type
_entity_poly.pdbx_seq_one_letter_code
_entity_poly.pdbx_strand_id
1 'polypeptide(L)'
;MKSQESKAKIVLYIAFIQALIATLGSLFFSEVLHFPPCVLCWYQRICIYPLVIILAVCIIKKDKIVPYLVLPLSLIGLCISIYHNLLYYKIIPESIAPCTTGVSCTTKYIEWFGFITIPLLSLCALSVITVCMILYIRFAGHRRVINKE
;
A
#
# COMPACT_ATOMS: atom_id res chain seq x y z
N MET A 1 -19.03 -6.65 -22.67
CA MET A 1 -19.38 -6.89 -21.26
C MET A 1 -18.38 -7.81 -20.55
N LYS A 2 -18.11 -9.03 -21.05
CA LYS A 2 -17.11 -9.95 -20.46
C LYS A 2 -15.70 -9.36 -20.32
N SER A 3 -15.25 -8.51 -21.24
CA SER A 3 -13.91 -7.90 -21.23
C SER A 3 -13.68 -6.98 -20.03
N GLN A 4 -14.66 -6.16 -19.63
CA GLN A 4 -14.51 -5.24 -18.49
C GLN A 4 -14.51 -5.98 -17.15
N GLU A 5 -15.29 -7.06 -17.06
CA GLU A 5 -15.27 -7.92 -15.87
C GLU A 5 -13.92 -8.63 -15.68
N SER A 6 -13.36 -9.11 -16.78
CA SER A 6 -12.02 -9.71 -16.76
C SER A 6 -10.97 -8.70 -16.31
N LYS A 7 -11.00 -7.47 -16.83
CA LYS A 7 -10.06 -6.40 -16.43
C LYS A 7 -10.22 -6.03 -14.96
N ALA A 8 -11.45 -5.89 -14.45
CA ALA A 8 -11.69 -5.60 -13.04
C ALA A 8 -11.12 -6.71 -12.13
N LYS A 9 -11.32 -7.98 -12.48
CA LYS A 9 -10.75 -9.11 -11.75
C LYS A 9 -9.21 -9.09 -11.75
N ILE A 10 -8.60 -8.88 -12.92
CA ILE A 10 -7.14 -8.81 -13.05
C ILE A 10 -6.57 -7.73 -12.14
N VAL A 11 -7.13 -6.53 -12.17
CA VAL A 11 -6.69 -5.41 -11.34
C VAL A 11 -6.83 -5.73 -9.84
N LEU A 12 -7.89 -6.41 -9.45
CA LEU A 12 -8.10 -6.84 -8.07
C LEU A 12 -7.04 -7.85 -7.61
N TYR A 13 -6.71 -8.83 -8.46
CA TYR A 13 -5.64 -9.80 -8.17
C TYR A 13 -4.26 -9.12 -8.11
N ILE A 14 -3.97 -8.15 -8.97
CA ILE A 14 -2.71 -7.39 -8.92
C ILE A 14 -2.61 -6.65 -7.59
N ALA A 15 -3.67 -5.99 -7.13
CA ALA A 15 -3.68 -5.30 -5.84
C ALA A 15 -3.45 -6.27 -4.67
N PHE A 16 -4.07 -7.45 -4.71
CA PHE A 16 -3.90 -8.48 -3.69
C PHE A 16 -2.46 -9.01 -3.64
N ILE A 17 -1.90 -9.38 -4.78
CA ILE A 17 -0.51 -9.88 -4.88
C ILE A 17 0.46 -8.80 -4.40
N GLN A 18 0.25 -7.55 -4.79
CA GLN A 18 1.10 -6.44 -4.33
C GLN A 18 1.03 -6.25 -2.82
N ALA A 19 -0.17 -6.28 -2.22
CA ALA A 19 -0.33 -6.19 -0.77
C ALA A 19 0.34 -7.36 -0.04
N LEU A 20 0.24 -8.57 -0.59
CA LEU A 20 0.87 -9.77 -0.05
C LEU A 20 2.40 -9.66 -0.10
N ILE A 21 2.98 -9.26 -1.24
CA ILE A 21 4.42 -9.05 -1.39
C ILE A 21 4.92 -7.99 -0.41
N ALA A 22 4.20 -6.87 -0.28
CA ALA A 22 4.58 -5.79 0.64
C ALA A 22 4.54 -6.26 2.11
N THR A 23 3.54 -7.05 2.49
CA THR A 23 3.41 -7.61 3.84
C THR A 23 4.52 -8.61 4.14
N LEU A 24 4.74 -9.58 3.24
CA LEU A 24 5.79 -10.59 3.41
C LEU A 24 7.18 -9.96 3.42
N GLY A 25 7.44 -9.02 2.52
CA GLY A 25 8.70 -8.27 2.48
C GLY A 25 8.92 -7.48 3.77
N SER A 26 7.89 -6.81 4.28
CA SER A 26 7.96 -6.06 5.54
C SER A 26 8.26 -6.97 6.73
N LEU A 27 7.64 -8.16 6.80
CA LEU A 27 7.91 -9.16 7.84
C LEU A 27 9.32 -9.74 7.69
N PHE A 28 9.75 -10.04 6.46
CA PHE A 28 11.09 -10.54 6.21
C PHE A 28 12.17 -9.57 6.73
N PHE A 29 12.03 -8.27 6.47
CA PHE A 29 12.99 -7.28 6.97
C PHE A 29 13.02 -7.18 8.49
N SER A 30 11.89 -7.35 9.18
CA SER A 30 11.88 -7.25 10.65
C SER A 30 12.21 -8.56 11.36
N GLU A 31 11.71 -9.70 10.87
CA GLU A 31 11.84 -10.98 11.57
C GLU A 31 13.11 -11.76 11.17
N VAL A 32 13.50 -11.67 9.90
CA VAL A 32 14.66 -12.42 9.38
C VAL A 32 15.92 -11.56 9.43
N LEU A 33 15.85 -10.31 8.97
CA LEU A 33 17.01 -9.41 8.97
C LEU A 33 17.13 -8.59 10.27
N HIS A 34 16.16 -8.73 11.19
CA HIS A 34 16.13 -8.06 12.49
C HIS A 34 16.28 -6.53 12.40
N PHE A 35 15.76 -5.91 11.34
CA PHE A 35 15.73 -4.45 11.22
C PHE A 35 14.56 -3.90 12.05
N PRO A 36 14.81 -3.20 13.15
CA PRO A 36 13.74 -2.66 13.97
C PRO A 36 12.97 -1.58 13.19
N PRO A 37 11.63 -1.73 13.07
CA PRO A 37 10.82 -0.77 12.34
C PRO A 37 10.69 0.54 13.10
N CYS A 38 10.85 1.66 12.40
CA CYS A 38 10.59 2.99 12.94
C CYS A 38 9.09 3.25 13.13
N VAL A 39 8.71 4.32 13.79
CA VAL A 39 7.30 4.68 14.06
C VAL A 39 6.49 4.81 12.78
N LEU A 40 7.01 5.48 11.74
CA LEU A 40 6.32 5.63 10.45
C LEU A 40 6.18 4.28 9.72
N CYS A 41 7.15 3.39 9.86
CA CYS A 41 7.06 2.03 9.32
C CYS A 41 5.89 1.25 9.98
N TRP A 42 5.67 1.43 11.29
CA TRP A 42 4.54 0.84 11.99
C TRP A 42 3.20 1.34 11.47
N TYR A 43 3.04 2.65 11.26
CA TYR A 43 1.81 3.20 10.68
C TYR A 43 1.54 2.67 9.27
N GLN A 44 2.57 2.52 8.44
CA GLN A 44 2.43 1.91 7.12
C GLN A 44 2.00 0.44 7.20
N ARG A 45 2.52 -0.34 8.16
CA ARG A 45 2.12 -1.74 8.42
C ARG A 45 0.66 -1.83 8.83
N ILE A 46 0.20 -0.97 9.73
CA ILE A 46 -1.20 -0.89 10.16
C ILE A 46 -2.13 -0.65 8.96
N CYS A 47 -1.69 0.10 7.95
CA CYS A 47 -2.45 0.30 6.73
C CYS A 47 -2.38 -0.91 5.78
N ILE A 48 -1.18 -1.49 5.56
CA ILE A 48 -0.94 -2.52 4.54
C ILE A 48 -1.46 -3.90 4.96
N TYR A 49 -1.24 -4.32 6.22
CA TYR A 49 -1.56 -5.69 6.65
C TYR A 49 -3.06 -6.02 6.55
N PRO A 50 -3.98 -5.14 6.99
CA PRO A 50 -5.40 -5.39 6.80
C PRO A 50 -5.83 -5.48 5.33
N LEU A 51 -5.12 -4.80 4.41
CA LEU A 51 -5.45 -4.84 2.98
C LEU A 51 -5.37 -6.25 2.41
N VAL A 52 -4.42 -7.07 2.87
CA VAL A 52 -4.31 -8.48 2.42
C VAL A 52 -5.58 -9.24 2.76
N ILE A 53 -6.06 -9.11 4.01
CA ILE A 53 -7.27 -9.82 4.48
C ILE A 53 -8.51 -9.29 3.77
N ILE A 54 -8.66 -7.98 3.67
CA ILE A 54 -9.82 -7.34 3.03
C ILE A 54 -9.88 -7.76 1.55
N LEU A 55 -8.77 -7.68 0.82
CA LEU A 55 -8.71 -8.06 -0.59
C LEU A 55 -8.97 -9.56 -0.80
N ALA A 56 -8.41 -10.43 0.06
CA ALA A 56 -8.67 -11.87 0.02
C ALA A 56 -10.17 -12.18 0.19
N VAL A 57 -10.79 -11.62 1.24
CA VAL A 57 -12.23 -11.83 1.50
C VAL A 57 -13.09 -11.32 0.34
N CYS A 58 -12.74 -10.17 -0.22
CA CYS A 58 -13.46 -9.58 -1.33
C CYS A 58 -13.34 -10.41 -2.62
N ILE A 59 -12.19 -11.01 -2.88
CA ILE A 59 -11.97 -11.92 -4.02
C ILE A 59 -12.86 -13.16 -3.85
N ILE A 60 -12.90 -13.75 -2.64
CA ILE A 60 -13.69 -14.96 -2.35
C ILE A 60 -15.20 -14.67 -2.44
N LYS A 61 -15.65 -13.59 -1.82
CA LYS A 61 -17.07 -13.22 -1.76
C LYS A 61 -17.59 -12.51 -3.01
N LYS A 62 -16.69 -12.11 -3.93
CA LYS A 62 -17.01 -11.31 -5.14
C LYS A 62 -17.78 -10.02 -4.79
N ASP A 63 -17.45 -9.41 -3.66
CA ASP A 63 -18.16 -8.27 -3.11
C ASP A 63 -17.77 -6.96 -3.82
N LYS A 64 -18.77 -6.10 -4.06
CA LYS A 64 -18.57 -4.80 -4.71
C LYS A 64 -18.13 -3.70 -3.74
N ILE A 65 -18.09 -3.99 -2.45
CA ILE A 65 -17.71 -3.05 -1.38
C ILE A 65 -16.18 -2.83 -1.31
N VAL A 66 -15.40 -3.68 -1.98
CA VAL A 66 -13.92 -3.68 -1.99
C VAL A 66 -13.29 -2.29 -2.05
N PRO A 67 -13.61 -1.45 -3.06
CA PRO A 67 -12.91 -0.18 -3.21
C PRO A 67 -13.23 0.81 -2.08
N TYR A 68 -14.40 0.73 -1.49
CA TYR A 68 -14.81 1.62 -0.39
C TYR A 68 -14.08 1.33 0.91
N LEU A 69 -13.60 0.10 1.10
CA LEU A 69 -12.79 -0.29 2.26
C LEU A 69 -11.30 -0.13 2.00
N VAL A 70 -10.83 -0.53 0.82
CA VAL A 70 -9.40 -0.55 0.47
C VAL A 70 -8.88 0.85 0.15
N LEU A 71 -9.64 1.66 -0.59
CA LEU A 71 -9.20 2.95 -1.07
C LEU A 71 -8.84 3.94 0.07
N PRO A 72 -9.71 4.17 1.09
CA PRO A 72 -9.35 5.10 2.16
C PRO A 72 -8.12 4.63 2.93
N LEU A 73 -8.01 3.33 3.20
CA LEU A 73 -6.88 2.77 3.94
C LEU A 73 -5.56 2.87 3.14
N SER A 74 -5.61 2.59 1.84
CA SER A 74 -4.44 2.74 0.95
C SER A 74 -4.04 4.20 0.75
N LEU A 75 -5.00 5.15 0.71
CA LEU A 75 -4.72 6.58 0.63
C LEU A 75 -4.05 7.10 1.89
N ILE A 76 -4.53 6.72 3.08
CA ILE A 76 -3.91 7.09 4.35
C ILE A 76 -2.48 6.55 4.39
N GLY A 77 -2.28 5.27 4.06
CA GLY A 77 -0.95 4.66 3.98
C GLY A 77 -0.04 5.36 2.98
N LEU A 78 -0.58 5.77 1.82
CA LEU A 78 0.14 6.51 0.78
C LEU A 78 0.61 7.89 1.29
N CYS A 79 -0.25 8.63 1.97
CA CYS A 79 0.12 9.92 2.57
C CYS A 79 1.25 9.75 3.60
N ILE A 80 1.14 8.74 4.47
CA ILE A 80 2.20 8.43 5.45
C ILE A 80 3.51 8.06 4.74
N SER A 81 3.42 7.30 3.65
CA SER A 81 4.60 6.87 2.89
C SER A 81 5.27 8.03 2.16
N ILE A 82 4.50 8.97 1.60
CA ILE A 82 5.03 10.21 1.00
C ILE A 82 5.76 11.00 2.07
N TYR A 83 5.13 11.24 3.22
CA TYR A 83 5.74 11.96 4.34
C TYR A 83 7.05 11.30 4.81
N HIS A 84 7.06 9.97 4.93
CA HIS A 84 8.25 9.20 5.31
C HIS A 84 9.39 9.36 4.30
N ASN A 85 9.10 9.34 3.00
CA ASN A 85 10.11 9.57 1.96
C ASN A 85 10.65 11.01 2.00
N LEU A 86 9.80 12.03 2.17
CA LEU A 86 10.23 13.42 2.30
C LEU A 86 11.16 13.61 3.51
N LEU A 87 10.89 12.93 4.62
CA LEU A 87 11.73 12.93 5.80
C LEU A 87 13.06 12.20 5.55
N TYR A 88 13.02 11.03 4.91
CA TYR A 88 14.20 10.23 4.60
C TYR A 88 15.19 10.98 3.69
N TYR A 89 14.68 11.68 2.68
CA TYR A 89 15.50 12.53 1.79
C TYR A 89 15.85 13.90 2.39
N LYS A 90 15.55 14.13 3.69
CA LYS A 90 15.84 15.38 4.41
C LYS A 90 15.22 16.65 3.79
N ILE A 91 14.14 16.51 3.02
CA ILE A 91 13.35 17.64 2.52
C ILE A 91 12.59 18.29 3.68
N ILE A 92 12.13 17.45 4.63
CA ILE A 92 11.51 17.90 5.89
C ILE A 92 12.54 17.69 7.02
N PRO A 93 12.75 18.68 7.91
CA PRO A 93 13.67 18.55 9.02
C PRO A 93 13.18 17.52 10.04
N GLU A 94 14.11 16.74 10.63
CA GLU A 94 13.81 15.70 11.62
C GLU A 94 13.14 16.24 12.90
N SER A 95 13.26 17.54 13.17
CA SER A 95 12.64 18.18 14.33
C SER A 95 11.12 18.08 14.37
N ILE A 96 10.48 17.83 13.23
CA ILE A 96 9.02 17.70 13.09
C ILE A 96 8.62 16.20 13.03
N ALA A 97 9.59 15.29 13.04
CA ALA A 97 9.34 13.86 12.93
C ALA A 97 8.71 13.28 14.21
N PRO A 98 7.71 12.40 14.10
CA PRO A 98 7.18 11.67 15.26
C PRO A 98 8.16 10.61 15.80
N CYS A 99 9.36 10.51 15.24
CA CYS A 99 10.38 9.51 15.53
C CYS A 99 11.36 9.99 16.63
N THR A 100 10.84 10.63 17.68
CA THR A 100 11.65 11.17 18.79
C THR A 100 12.13 10.11 19.78
N THR A 101 11.50 8.94 19.79
CA THR A 101 11.83 7.82 20.66
C THR A 101 12.04 6.55 19.83
N GLY A 102 13.15 5.85 20.04
CA GLY A 102 13.48 4.60 19.35
C GLY A 102 14.35 4.81 18.11
N VAL A 103 14.05 4.06 17.04
CA VAL A 103 14.82 4.11 15.80
C VAL A 103 14.45 5.33 14.99
N SER A 104 15.44 6.12 14.56
CA SER A 104 15.23 7.28 13.69
C SER A 104 14.57 6.85 12.36
N CYS A 105 13.61 7.64 11.89
CA CYS A 105 12.92 7.41 10.61
C CYS A 105 13.83 7.65 9.39
N THR A 106 15.01 8.23 9.60
CA THR A 106 16.05 8.45 8.56
C THR A 106 17.15 7.40 8.59
N THR A 107 17.04 6.35 9.44
CA THR A 107 18.02 5.28 9.52
C THR A 107 18.12 4.52 8.21
N LYS A 108 19.32 4.46 7.64
CA LYS A 108 19.61 3.79 6.39
C LYS A 108 19.94 2.32 6.64
N TYR A 109 18.95 1.44 6.53
CA TYR A 109 19.17 -0.01 6.64
C TYR A 109 19.59 -0.64 5.33
N ILE A 110 18.99 -0.20 4.21
CA ILE A 110 19.21 -0.73 2.87
C ILE A 110 19.25 0.45 1.88
N GLU A 111 20.34 0.55 1.14
CA GLU A 111 20.50 1.44 -0.01
C GLU A 111 20.98 0.59 -1.20
N TRP A 112 20.08 -0.25 -1.74
CA TRP A 112 20.40 -1.00 -2.95
C TRP A 112 20.42 -0.04 -4.15
N PHE A 113 21.52 -0.10 -4.93
CA PHE A 113 21.77 0.80 -6.07
C PHE A 113 21.72 2.30 -5.72
N GLY A 114 21.88 2.69 -4.44
CA GLY A 114 21.91 4.09 -4.02
C GLY A 114 20.55 4.79 -3.93
N PHE A 115 19.45 4.18 -4.40
CA PHE A 115 18.12 4.79 -4.39
C PHE A 115 16.98 3.89 -3.91
N ILE A 116 17.17 2.55 -3.88
CA ILE A 116 16.13 1.63 -3.39
C ILE A 116 16.19 1.58 -1.86
N THR A 117 15.22 2.21 -1.24
CA THR A 117 15.09 2.31 0.21
C THR A 117 13.79 1.66 0.68
N ILE A 118 13.73 1.24 1.95
CA ILE A 118 12.49 0.65 2.53
C ILE A 118 11.30 1.61 2.42
N PRO A 119 11.42 2.93 2.72
CA PRO A 119 10.33 3.89 2.50
C PRO A 119 9.87 3.98 1.05
N LEU A 120 10.80 3.88 0.09
CA LEU A 120 10.45 3.92 -1.34
C LEU A 120 9.67 2.67 -1.77
N LEU A 121 10.05 1.48 -1.26
CA LEU A 121 9.32 0.24 -1.55
C LEU A 121 7.88 0.31 -1.05
N SER A 122 7.64 0.85 0.14
CA SER A 122 6.28 1.03 0.67
C SER A 122 5.47 2.05 -0.13
N LEU A 123 6.11 3.14 -0.59
CA LEU A 123 5.50 4.14 -1.47
C LEU A 123 5.04 3.51 -2.79
N CYS A 124 5.89 2.74 -3.43
CA CYS A 124 5.56 2.02 -4.67
C CYS A 124 4.41 1.05 -4.46
N ALA A 125 4.44 0.25 -3.38
CA ALA A 125 3.40 -0.73 -3.09
C ALA A 125 2.03 -0.06 -2.89
N LEU A 126 1.96 0.98 -2.06
CA LEU A 126 0.71 1.71 -1.78
C LEU A 126 0.21 2.47 -3.00
N SER A 127 1.10 3.02 -3.83
CA SER A 127 0.74 3.66 -5.09
C SER A 127 0.08 2.67 -6.05
N VAL A 128 0.68 1.50 -6.24
CA VAL A 128 0.12 0.44 -7.09
C VAL A 128 -1.26 0.00 -6.59
N ILE A 129 -1.42 -0.27 -5.29
CA ILE A 129 -2.71 -0.68 -4.71
C ILE A 129 -3.77 0.41 -4.93
N THR A 130 -3.43 1.68 -4.68
CA THR A 130 -4.35 2.82 -4.85
C THR A 130 -4.79 2.97 -6.30
N VAL A 131 -3.83 2.93 -7.25
CA VAL A 131 -4.14 2.99 -8.69
C VAL A 131 -5.03 1.81 -9.12
N CYS A 132 -4.72 0.60 -8.66
CA CYS A 132 -5.54 -0.57 -8.92
C CYS A 132 -6.98 -0.38 -8.43
N MET A 133 -7.18 0.19 -7.24
CA MET A 133 -8.53 0.43 -6.73
C MET A 133 -9.29 1.50 -7.53
N ILE A 134 -8.63 2.55 -7.96
CA ILE A 134 -9.23 3.56 -8.85
C ILE A 134 -9.64 2.94 -10.18
N LEU A 135 -8.77 2.13 -10.78
CA LEU A 135 -9.08 1.41 -12.02
C LEU A 135 -10.24 0.41 -11.84
N TYR A 136 -10.26 -0.30 -10.70
CA TYR A 136 -11.35 -1.20 -10.36
C TYR A 136 -12.70 -0.47 -10.31
N ILE A 137 -12.76 0.70 -9.67
CA ILE A 137 -13.97 1.53 -9.61
C ILE A 137 -14.39 1.94 -11.01
N ARG A 138 -13.48 2.37 -11.88
CA ARG A 138 -13.78 2.76 -13.25
C ARG A 138 -14.35 1.60 -14.07
N PHE A 139 -13.73 0.42 -14.00
CA PHE A 139 -14.19 -0.77 -14.71
C PHE A 139 -15.52 -1.33 -14.16
N ALA A 140 -15.70 -1.30 -12.83
CA ALA A 140 -16.91 -1.74 -12.16
C ALA A 140 -18.04 -0.72 -12.26
N GLY A 141 -17.74 0.59 -12.22
CA GLY A 141 -18.72 1.68 -12.33
C GLY A 141 -19.37 1.78 -13.70
N HIS A 142 -18.62 1.52 -14.75
CA HIS A 142 -19.15 1.48 -16.13
C HIS A 142 -20.31 0.49 -16.30
N ARG A 143 -20.36 -0.56 -15.47
CA ARG A 143 -21.45 -1.55 -15.43
C ARG A 143 -22.76 -0.99 -14.85
N ARG A 144 -22.73 0.01 -13.94
CA ARG A 144 -23.93 0.57 -13.33
C ARG A 144 -24.72 1.45 -14.30
N VAL A 145 -24.03 2.07 -15.24
CA VAL A 145 -24.66 2.96 -16.25
C VAL A 145 -25.41 2.12 -17.30
N ILE A 146 -24.81 1.01 -17.74
CA ILE A 146 -25.35 0.15 -18.78
C ILE A 146 -26.55 -0.71 -18.30
N ASN A 147 -26.59 -1.07 -17.00
CA ASN A 147 -27.71 -1.87 -16.45
C ASN A 147 -28.91 -1.03 -15.99
N LYS A 148 -28.89 0.29 -16.17
CA LYS A 148 -30.03 1.18 -15.88
C LYS A 148 -30.82 1.61 -17.13
N GLU A 149 -30.36 1.25 -18.30
CA GLU A 149 -31.08 1.35 -19.57
C GLU A 149 -31.72 0.00 -19.92
#